data_98a45f5f2f867bba8af3d2df8bf24c13
#
_entry.id   98a45f5f2f867bba8af3d2df8bf24c13
#
_cell.length_a   1.000
_cell.length_b   1.000
_cell.length_c   1.000
_cell.angle_alpha   90.00
_cell.angle_beta   90.00
_cell.angle_gamma   90.00
#
_symmetry.space_group_name_H-M   'P 1'
#
loop_
_entity.id
_entity.type
_entity.pdbx_description
1 polymer ?
#
loop_
_entity_poly.entity_id
_entity_poly.type
_entity_poly.pdbx_seq_one_letter_code
_entity_poly.pdbx_strand_id
1 'polypeptide(L)'
;MCSSDLLTAEDVRRLLELEPNATCGFVRITYASGQSIAAGGLPVPFDDVRPLGSALYFMVTPTAPVRLHRIRNDQLYHYYLGDPLEVFMLHKDGSTGRVVVGPDLRGGERVQLFIPGNTFHTARLIGRRRWFLGASTEWPGVEPADVEIGNLDALAAKYPLVAGDLRSIAASVRPN
;
A
#
# COMPACT_ATOMS: atom_id res chain seq x y z
N MET A 1 -22.95 3.24 18.24
CA MET A 1 -22.45 2.73 16.95
C MET A 1 -21.85 3.90 16.19
N CYS A 2 -20.59 3.81 15.77
CA CYS A 2 -19.98 4.86 14.97
C CYS A 2 -20.60 4.81 13.55
N SER A 3 -20.87 5.95 12.93
CA SER A 3 -21.49 6.03 11.57
C SER A 3 -20.76 5.18 10.51
N SER A 4 -19.45 4.98 10.69
CA SER A 4 -18.61 4.13 9.83
C SER A 4 -18.97 2.63 9.88
N ASP A 5 -19.69 2.17 10.91
CA ASP A 5 -20.07 0.75 11.04
C ASP A 5 -21.15 0.32 10.03
N LEU A 6 -21.80 1.30 9.40
CA LEU A 6 -22.86 1.11 8.43
C LEU A 6 -22.39 1.24 6.96
N LEU A 7 -21.17 1.72 6.72
CA LEU A 7 -20.65 1.91 5.36
C LEU A 7 -20.26 0.57 4.73
N THR A 8 -20.69 0.38 3.49
CA THR A 8 -20.20 -0.70 2.62
C THR A 8 -18.95 -0.27 1.86
N ALA A 9 -18.22 -1.24 1.29
CA ALA A 9 -17.08 -0.94 0.40
C ALA A 9 -17.49 -0.05 -0.78
N GLU A 10 -18.70 -0.30 -1.35
CA GLU A 10 -19.21 0.50 -2.47
C GLU A 10 -19.55 1.93 -2.05
N ASP A 11 -20.09 2.13 -0.83
CA ASP A 11 -20.34 3.48 -0.32
C ASP A 11 -19.03 4.25 -0.17
N VAL A 12 -17.99 3.63 0.42
CA VAL A 12 -16.67 4.24 0.58
C VAL A 12 -16.08 4.60 -0.77
N ARG A 13 -16.12 3.67 -1.73
CA ARG A 13 -15.61 3.89 -3.08
C ARG A 13 -16.30 5.07 -3.76
N ARG A 14 -17.64 5.11 -3.72
CA ARG A 14 -18.44 6.18 -4.33
C ARG A 14 -18.24 7.54 -3.64
N LEU A 15 -18.27 7.56 -2.30
CA LEU A 15 -18.18 8.81 -1.52
C LEU A 15 -16.81 9.48 -1.64
N LEU A 16 -15.75 8.69 -1.77
CA LEU A 16 -14.38 9.17 -1.91
C LEU A 16 -13.90 9.17 -3.37
N GLU A 17 -14.76 8.79 -4.33
CA GLU A 17 -14.44 8.75 -5.76
C GLU A 17 -13.18 7.94 -6.05
N LEU A 18 -13.10 6.72 -5.46
CA LEU A 18 -11.93 5.86 -5.60
C LEU A 18 -12.02 5.07 -6.91
N GLU A 19 -10.93 5.08 -7.68
CA GLU A 19 -10.83 4.38 -8.96
C GLU A 19 -9.92 3.15 -8.86
N PRO A 20 -10.15 2.11 -9.68
CA PRO A 20 -9.30 0.93 -9.71
C PRO A 20 -7.83 1.29 -9.96
N ASN A 21 -6.93 0.63 -9.24
CA ASN A 21 -5.49 0.87 -9.33
C ASN A 21 -4.72 -0.44 -9.56
N ALA A 22 -3.62 -0.36 -10.28
CA ALA A 22 -2.81 -1.53 -10.61
C ALA A 22 -2.11 -2.18 -9.40
N THR A 23 -1.89 -1.45 -8.32
CA THR A 23 -1.13 -1.93 -7.14
C THR A 23 -1.96 -1.99 -5.87
N CYS A 24 -2.85 -1.03 -5.62
CA CYS A 24 -3.46 -0.82 -4.31
C CYS A 24 -4.99 -0.82 -4.34
N GLY A 25 -5.61 -1.82 -4.96
CA GLY A 25 -7.07 -1.96 -4.99
C GLY A 25 -7.75 -0.78 -5.67
N PHE A 26 -8.27 0.17 -4.90
CA PHE A 26 -8.90 1.41 -5.39
C PHE A 26 -8.21 2.61 -4.76
N VAL A 27 -7.92 3.65 -5.55
CA VAL A 27 -7.17 4.82 -5.07
C VAL A 27 -7.80 6.14 -5.52
N ARG A 28 -7.47 7.20 -4.81
CA ARG A 28 -7.63 8.59 -5.23
C ARG A 28 -6.43 9.40 -4.77
N ILE A 29 -5.75 10.07 -5.68
CA ILE A 29 -4.71 11.06 -5.32
C ILE A 29 -5.41 12.23 -4.65
N THR A 30 -5.03 12.52 -3.41
CA THR A 30 -5.61 13.60 -2.60
C THR A 30 -4.72 14.82 -2.54
N TYR A 31 -3.42 14.63 -2.75
CA TYR A 31 -2.44 15.69 -2.73
C TYR A 31 -1.23 15.36 -3.60
N ALA A 32 -0.76 16.34 -4.34
CA ALA A 32 0.57 16.37 -4.91
C ALA A 32 1.13 17.79 -4.64
N SER A 33 2.37 17.86 -4.13
CA SER A 33 2.98 19.15 -3.81
C SER A 33 3.12 20.02 -5.05
N GLY A 34 2.68 21.27 -4.96
CA GLY A 34 2.99 22.29 -5.98
C GLY A 34 4.44 22.76 -5.94
N GLN A 35 5.18 22.43 -4.87
CA GLN A 35 6.62 22.67 -4.77
C GLN A 35 7.38 21.45 -5.24
N SER A 36 8.48 21.65 -5.93
CA SER A 36 9.31 20.59 -6.50
C SER A 36 10.77 20.71 -6.08
N ILE A 37 11.45 19.58 -6.08
CA ILE A 37 12.89 19.49 -5.98
C ILE A 37 13.42 19.49 -7.41
N ALA A 38 14.40 20.36 -7.68
CA ALA A 38 15.02 20.43 -9.01
C ALA A 38 15.76 19.13 -9.37
N ALA A 39 15.93 18.86 -10.65
CA ALA A 39 16.77 17.77 -11.14
C ALA A 39 18.17 17.83 -10.52
N GLY A 40 18.66 16.68 -10.04
CA GLY A 40 19.93 16.58 -9.30
C GLY A 40 19.88 17.05 -7.85
N GLY A 41 18.74 17.52 -7.35
CA GLY A 41 18.55 17.91 -5.95
C GLY A 41 18.36 16.75 -4.97
N LEU A 42 18.20 15.53 -5.50
CA LEU A 42 18.13 14.27 -4.76
C LEU A 42 19.18 13.29 -5.28
N PRO A 43 19.62 12.33 -4.43
CA PRO A 43 20.50 11.26 -4.89
C PRO A 43 19.76 10.30 -5.84
N VAL A 44 20.50 9.55 -6.64
CA VAL A 44 19.99 8.43 -7.45
C VAL A 44 19.11 7.52 -6.57
N PRO A 45 17.92 7.11 -7.02
CA PRO A 45 17.45 7.12 -8.42
C PRO A 45 16.56 8.30 -8.80
N PHE A 46 16.52 9.37 -8.03
CA PHE A 46 15.66 10.53 -8.24
C PHE A 46 16.44 11.66 -8.95
N ASP A 47 16.78 11.46 -10.20
CA ASP A 47 17.55 12.40 -11.00
C ASP A 47 16.70 13.47 -11.72
N ASP A 48 15.37 13.22 -11.82
CA ASP A 48 14.41 14.14 -12.41
C ASP A 48 13.87 15.18 -11.41
N VAL A 49 13.11 16.15 -11.91
CA VAL A 49 12.29 17.05 -11.07
C VAL A 49 11.22 16.23 -10.36
N ARG A 50 11.09 16.42 -9.05
CA ARG A 50 10.15 15.66 -8.23
C ARG A 50 9.29 16.56 -7.35
N PRO A 51 7.98 16.29 -7.20
CA PRO A 51 7.18 16.93 -6.16
C PRO A 51 7.80 16.64 -4.78
N LEU A 52 7.73 17.60 -3.85
CA LEU A 52 8.22 17.38 -2.49
C LEU A 52 7.55 16.20 -1.80
N GLY A 53 6.28 15.94 -2.09
CA GLY A 53 5.54 14.83 -1.54
C GLY A 53 4.22 14.64 -2.24
N SER A 54 3.62 13.47 -2.04
CA SER A 54 2.29 13.10 -2.50
C SER A 54 1.50 12.38 -1.42
N ALA A 55 0.18 12.33 -1.59
CA ALA A 55 -0.71 11.53 -0.76
C ALA A 55 -1.87 11.00 -1.58
N LEU A 56 -2.32 9.80 -1.24
CA LEU A 56 -3.50 9.20 -1.83
C LEU A 56 -4.32 8.44 -0.77
N TYR A 57 -5.64 8.39 -0.96
CA TYR A 57 -6.44 7.36 -0.32
C TYR A 57 -6.29 6.06 -1.07
N PHE A 58 -6.28 4.95 -0.33
CA PHE A 58 -6.42 3.63 -0.93
C PHE A 58 -7.39 2.76 -0.14
N MET A 59 -8.16 1.97 -0.87
CA MET A 59 -9.10 1.01 -0.32
C MET A 59 -8.76 -0.38 -0.82
N VAL A 60 -8.72 -1.33 0.11
CA VAL A 60 -8.48 -2.75 -0.17
C VAL A 60 -9.75 -3.54 0.09
N THR A 61 -10.03 -4.49 -0.79
CA THR A 61 -11.10 -5.48 -0.62
C THR A 61 -10.55 -6.89 -0.80
N PRO A 62 -11.27 -7.95 -0.43
CA PRO A 62 -10.79 -9.32 -0.62
C PRO A 62 -10.42 -9.68 -2.06
N THR A 63 -11.05 -9.03 -3.03
CA THR A 63 -10.84 -9.27 -4.47
C THR A 63 -9.94 -8.23 -5.14
N ALA A 64 -9.58 -7.18 -4.42
CA ALA A 64 -8.68 -6.12 -4.86
C ALA A 64 -7.69 -5.80 -3.71
N PRO A 65 -6.74 -6.73 -3.42
CA PRO A 65 -5.72 -6.56 -2.39
C PRO A 65 -4.62 -5.60 -2.85
N VAL A 66 -3.68 -5.29 -1.95
CA VAL A 66 -2.41 -4.68 -2.36
C VAL A 66 -1.59 -5.74 -3.09
N ARG A 67 -1.36 -5.56 -4.37
CA ARG A 67 -0.55 -6.47 -5.18
C ARG A 67 0.93 -6.36 -4.80
N LEU A 68 1.67 -7.44 -5.01
CA LEU A 68 3.11 -7.45 -4.76
C LEU A 68 3.81 -6.42 -5.67
N HIS A 69 4.30 -5.34 -5.06
CA HIS A 69 4.98 -4.25 -5.76
C HIS A 69 5.99 -3.55 -4.85
N ARG A 70 6.81 -2.69 -5.41
CA ARG A 70 7.60 -1.70 -4.67
C ARG A 70 7.49 -0.35 -5.34
N ILE A 71 7.76 0.71 -4.57
CA ILE A 71 8.03 2.04 -5.09
C ILE A 71 9.43 2.48 -4.67
N ARG A 72 10.02 3.41 -5.42
CA ARG A 72 11.37 3.94 -5.11
C ARG A 72 11.38 4.81 -3.87
N ASN A 73 10.25 5.45 -3.57
CA ASN A 73 10.02 6.43 -2.52
C ASN A 73 9.85 5.77 -1.15
N ASP A 74 10.25 6.50 -0.10
CA ASP A 74 9.77 6.20 1.25
C ASP A 74 8.27 6.50 1.34
N GLN A 75 7.54 5.65 2.06
CA GLN A 75 6.10 5.81 2.20
C GLN A 75 5.62 5.49 3.61
N LEU A 76 4.54 6.15 4.03
CA LEU A 76 3.80 5.82 5.23
C LEU A 76 2.38 5.37 4.85
N TYR A 77 2.00 4.18 5.30
CA TYR A 77 0.60 3.76 5.32
C TYR A 77 -0.08 4.27 6.59
N HIS A 78 -1.32 4.71 6.46
CA HIS A 78 -2.16 5.21 7.55
C HIS A 78 -3.46 4.42 7.59
N TYR A 79 -3.89 4.00 8.77
CA TYR A 79 -5.23 3.44 8.97
C TYR A 79 -6.25 4.56 9.20
N TYR A 80 -7.38 4.46 8.51
CA TYR A 80 -8.52 5.35 8.72
C TYR A 80 -9.76 4.60 9.18
N LEU A 81 -10.24 3.65 8.40
CA LEU A 81 -11.51 2.95 8.66
C LEU A 81 -11.47 1.50 8.14
N GLY A 82 -12.42 0.70 8.61
CA GLY A 82 -12.65 -0.65 8.10
C GLY A 82 -11.93 -1.75 8.87
N ASP A 83 -11.58 -2.81 8.18
CA ASP A 83 -10.83 -3.95 8.71
C ASP A 83 -9.33 -3.64 8.81
N PRO A 84 -8.58 -4.31 9.69
CA PRO A 84 -7.13 -4.24 9.67
C PRO A 84 -6.54 -4.81 8.38
N LEU A 85 -5.38 -4.27 8.00
CA LEU A 85 -4.59 -4.66 6.84
C LEU A 85 -3.29 -5.32 7.29
N GLU A 86 -3.10 -6.60 6.96
CA GLU A 86 -1.86 -7.32 7.22
C GLU A 86 -0.89 -7.08 6.06
N VAL A 87 0.22 -6.40 6.34
CA VAL A 87 1.24 -6.01 5.37
C VAL A 87 2.46 -6.92 5.50
N PHE A 88 2.92 -7.45 4.36
CA PHE A 88 4.13 -8.26 4.23
C PHE A 88 5.19 -7.43 3.51
N MET A 89 6.37 -7.29 4.11
CA MET A 89 7.51 -6.58 3.56
C MET A 89 8.67 -7.55 3.30
N LEU A 90 9.34 -7.38 2.15
CA LEU A 90 10.46 -8.19 1.71
C LEU A 90 11.71 -7.32 1.70
N HIS A 91 12.55 -7.45 2.72
CA HIS A 91 13.74 -6.61 2.88
C HIS A 91 14.91 -7.08 2.00
N LYS A 92 15.79 -6.16 1.62
CA LYS A 92 16.92 -6.44 0.72
C LYS A 92 17.90 -7.49 1.27
N ASP A 93 18.04 -7.56 2.60
CA ASP A 93 18.89 -8.51 3.33
C ASP A 93 18.31 -9.95 3.36
N GLY A 94 17.16 -10.18 2.75
CA GLY A 94 16.47 -11.48 2.74
C GLY A 94 15.52 -11.69 3.92
N SER A 95 15.49 -10.79 4.89
CA SER A 95 14.51 -10.84 5.98
C SER A 95 13.11 -10.43 5.50
N THR A 96 12.10 -10.78 6.28
CA THR A 96 10.70 -10.43 6.00
C THR A 96 10.07 -9.75 7.21
N GLY A 97 9.24 -8.75 6.95
CA GLY A 97 8.42 -8.08 7.96
C GLY A 97 6.94 -8.44 7.79
N ARG A 98 6.23 -8.55 8.90
CA ARG A 98 4.77 -8.69 8.94
C ARG A 98 4.24 -7.71 9.98
N VAL A 99 3.39 -6.79 9.56
CA VAL A 99 2.79 -5.76 10.42
C VAL A 99 1.31 -5.65 10.10
N VAL A 100 0.49 -5.53 11.13
CA VAL A 100 -0.94 -5.25 10.98
C VAL A 100 -1.17 -3.76 11.15
N VAL A 101 -1.74 -3.13 10.12
CA VAL A 101 -2.16 -1.72 10.13
C VAL A 101 -3.64 -1.67 10.45
N GLY A 102 -4.00 -1.14 11.62
CA GLY A 102 -5.36 -1.19 12.13
C GLY A 102 -5.54 -0.49 13.47
N PRO A 103 -6.76 -0.55 14.05
CA PRO A 103 -7.15 0.24 15.21
C PRO A 103 -6.81 -0.39 16.57
N ASP A 104 -6.54 -1.72 16.63
CA ASP A 104 -6.30 -2.41 17.90
C ASP A 104 -4.85 -2.23 18.40
N LEU A 105 -4.57 -1.07 18.95
CA LEU A 105 -3.25 -0.76 19.51
C LEU A 105 -2.86 -1.70 20.67
N ARG A 106 -3.82 -2.21 21.42
CA ARG A 106 -3.56 -3.15 22.54
C ARG A 106 -3.19 -4.53 22.00
N GLY A 107 -3.80 -4.94 20.89
CA GLY A 107 -3.46 -6.18 20.18
C GLY A 107 -2.16 -6.08 19.37
N GLY A 108 -1.50 -4.92 19.38
CA GLY A 108 -0.23 -4.72 18.69
C GLY A 108 -0.33 -4.18 17.26
N GLU A 109 -1.55 -3.83 16.81
CA GLU A 109 -1.74 -3.19 15.52
C GLU A 109 -1.12 -1.78 15.50
N ARG A 110 -0.86 -1.26 14.32
CA ARG A 110 -0.29 0.07 14.10
C ARG A 110 -1.26 0.93 13.28
N VAL A 111 -1.51 2.16 13.72
CA VAL A 111 -2.28 3.13 12.91
C VAL A 111 -1.43 3.76 11.80
N GLN A 112 -0.12 3.56 11.86
CA GLN A 112 0.85 4.01 10.88
C GLN A 112 1.93 2.95 10.64
N LEU A 113 2.36 2.78 9.39
CA LEU A 113 3.45 1.87 9.02
C LEU A 113 4.39 2.57 8.04
N PHE A 114 5.66 2.70 8.42
CA PHE A 114 6.72 3.12 7.52
C PHE A 114 7.18 1.94 6.65
N ILE A 115 7.22 2.15 5.34
CA ILE A 115 7.75 1.21 4.35
C ILE A 115 8.91 1.92 3.63
N PRO A 116 10.16 1.48 3.86
CA PRO A 116 11.32 2.09 3.20
C PRO A 116 11.27 1.96 1.69
N GLY A 117 11.76 2.95 0.99
CA GLY A 117 11.86 2.93 -0.46
C GLY A 117 12.53 1.67 -1.01
N ASN A 118 12.09 1.21 -2.17
CA ASN A 118 12.54 -0.03 -2.81
C ASN A 118 12.24 -1.33 -2.04
N THR A 119 11.34 -1.31 -1.06
CA THR A 119 10.89 -2.51 -0.35
C THR A 119 9.69 -3.13 -1.06
N PHE A 120 9.85 -4.36 -1.58
CA PHE A 120 8.69 -5.10 -2.08
C PHE A 120 7.73 -5.41 -0.93
N HIS A 121 6.46 -5.13 -1.16
CA HIS A 121 5.42 -5.40 -0.18
C HIS A 121 4.12 -5.79 -0.87
N THR A 122 3.28 -6.46 -0.11
CA THR A 122 1.91 -6.83 -0.45
C THR A 122 1.08 -6.81 0.81
N ALA A 123 -0.25 -6.78 0.69
CA ALA A 123 -1.11 -6.80 1.87
C ALA A 123 -2.47 -7.43 1.58
N ARG A 124 -3.06 -7.99 2.63
CA ARG A 124 -4.41 -8.55 2.61
C ARG A 124 -5.23 -8.08 3.80
N LEU A 125 -6.54 -8.13 3.66
CA LEU A 125 -7.46 -7.89 4.76
C LEU A 125 -7.41 -9.02 5.77
N ILE A 126 -7.51 -8.64 7.05
CA ILE A 126 -7.82 -9.53 8.16
C ILE A 126 -8.99 -8.92 8.93
N GLY A 127 -10.18 -9.53 8.88
CA GLY A 127 -11.37 -8.98 9.54
C GLY A 127 -12.67 -9.44 8.89
N ARG A 128 -13.78 -8.78 9.24
CA ARG A 128 -15.13 -9.20 8.87
C ARG A 128 -15.90 -8.18 8.02
N ARG A 129 -15.51 -6.89 8.04
CA ARG A 129 -16.16 -5.82 7.27
C ARG A 129 -15.88 -5.93 5.77
N ARG A 130 -14.77 -6.59 5.42
CA ARG A 130 -14.35 -6.90 4.05
C ARG A 130 -13.88 -5.68 3.25
N TRP A 131 -13.45 -4.63 3.91
CA TRP A 131 -12.75 -3.50 3.30
C TRP A 131 -11.86 -2.77 4.32
N PHE A 132 -10.79 -2.21 3.83
CA PHE A 132 -9.87 -1.32 4.53
C PHE A 132 -9.85 0.01 3.79
N LEU A 133 -9.85 1.11 4.51
CA LEU A 133 -9.54 2.44 3.99
C LEU A 133 -8.36 3.01 4.75
N GLY A 134 -7.37 3.46 4.02
CA GLY A 134 -6.22 4.15 4.55
C GLY A 134 -5.70 5.21 3.59
N ALA A 135 -4.52 5.72 3.89
CA ALA A 135 -3.76 6.56 2.99
C ALA A 135 -2.34 6.05 2.84
N SER A 136 -1.73 6.37 1.71
CA SER A 136 -0.28 6.36 1.53
C SER A 136 0.19 7.80 1.34
N THR A 137 1.29 8.14 2.00
CA THR A 137 1.98 9.42 1.82
C THR A 137 3.44 9.13 1.51
N GLU A 138 4.02 9.85 0.54
CA GLU A 138 5.32 9.53 -0.04
C GLU A 138 6.23 10.76 -0.15
N TRP A 139 7.53 10.52 0.03
CA TRP A 139 8.61 11.50 -0.10
C TRP A 139 9.82 10.91 -0.85
N PRO A 140 10.27 11.58 -1.94
CA PRO A 140 9.56 12.63 -2.69
C PRO A 140 8.22 12.12 -3.21
N GLY A 141 7.42 12.97 -3.87
CA GLY A 141 6.15 12.55 -4.47
C GLY A 141 6.37 11.46 -5.53
N VAL A 142 5.44 10.51 -5.60
CA VAL A 142 5.51 9.35 -6.50
C VAL A 142 5.15 9.73 -7.92
N GLU A 143 5.95 9.24 -8.85
CA GLU A 143 5.68 9.25 -10.29
C GLU A 143 5.43 7.83 -10.79
N PRO A 144 4.70 7.62 -11.90
CA PRO A 144 4.41 6.27 -12.41
C PRO A 144 5.66 5.40 -12.65
N ALA A 145 6.79 6.03 -13.02
CA ALA A 145 8.07 5.35 -13.24
C ALA A 145 8.73 4.81 -11.96
N ASP A 146 8.24 5.21 -10.77
CA ASP A 146 8.76 4.73 -9.50
C ASP A 146 8.18 3.37 -9.10
N VAL A 147 7.09 2.96 -9.73
CA VAL A 147 6.33 1.76 -9.38
C VAL A 147 6.84 0.55 -10.15
N GLU A 148 7.16 -0.53 -9.45
CA GLU A 148 7.55 -1.81 -10.03
C GLU A 148 6.67 -2.94 -9.48
N ILE A 149 6.00 -3.67 -10.38
CA ILE A 149 5.27 -4.88 -10.03
C ILE A 149 6.26 -6.02 -9.81
N GLY A 150 6.14 -6.70 -8.67
CA GLY A 150 7.01 -7.82 -8.32
C GLY A 150 6.72 -9.08 -9.15
N ASN A 151 7.79 -9.75 -9.58
CA ASN A 151 7.67 -11.09 -10.13
C ASN A 151 7.43 -12.08 -8.98
N LEU A 152 6.21 -12.63 -8.91
CA LEU A 152 5.76 -13.49 -7.81
C LEU A 152 6.67 -14.72 -7.63
N ASP A 153 7.01 -15.42 -8.72
CA ASP A 153 7.77 -16.68 -8.63
C ASP A 153 9.20 -16.42 -8.18
N ALA A 154 9.84 -15.39 -8.72
CA ALA A 154 11.19 -14.99 -8.33
C ALA A 154 11.25 -14.54 -6.86
N LEU A 155 10.26 -13.74 -6.41
CA LEU A 155 10.21 -13.28 -5.02
C LEU A 155 9.80 -14.39 -4.06
N ALA A 156 8.88 -15.29 -4.43
CA ALA A 156 8.53 -16.45 -3.61
C ALA A 156 9.72 -17.41 -3.44
N ALA A 157 10.55 -17.59 -4.48
CA ALA A 157 11.77 -18.39 -4.38
C ALA A 157 12.82 -17.72 -3.48
N LYS A 158 12.96 -16.39 -3.56
CA LYS A 158 13.91 -15.63 -2.73
C LYS A 158 13.51 -15.54 -1.25
N TYR A 159 12.18 -15.52 -0.97
CA TYR A 159 11.62 -15.37 0.38
C TYR A 159 10.72 -16.57 0.74
N PRO A 160 11.29 -17.77 0.94
CA PRO A 160 10.52 -19.01 1.09
C PRO A 160 9.60 -19.03 2.31
N LEU A 161 9.95 -18.31 3.38
CA LEU A 161 9.13 -18.25 4.61
C LEU A 161 7.75 -17.63 4.40
N VAL A 162 7.59 -16.74 3.42
CA VAL A 162 6.33 -16.07 3.10
C VAL A 162 5.77 -16.45 1.73
N ALA A 163 6.39 -17.38 1.03
CA ALA A 163 6.00 -17.77 -0.33
C ALA A 163 4.54 -18.21 -0.44
N GLY A 164 4.03 -18.93 0.57
CA GLY A 164 2.62 -19.34 0.65
C GLY A 164 1.67 -18.16 0.75
N ASP A 165 1.98 -17.19 1.61
CA ASP A 165 1.19 -15.95 1.76
C ASP A 165 1.19 -15.13 0.47
N LEU A 166 2.36 -14.94 -0.16
CA LEU A 166 2.48 -14.19 -1.42
C LEU A 166 1.60 -14.80 -2.53
N ARG A 167 1.63 -16.13 -2.69
CA ARG A 167 0.80 -16.83 -3.66
C ARG A 167 -0.68 -16.76 -3.34
N SER A 168 -1.06 -16.88 -2.06
CA SER A 168 -2.45 -16.77 -1.61
C SER A 168 -3.03 -15.39 -1.90
N ILE A 169 -2.28 -14.31 -1.63
CA ILE A 169 -2.71 -12.94 -1.92
C ILE A 169 -2.83 -12.73 -3.44
N ALA A 170 -1.84 -13.18 -4.21
CA ALA A 170 -1.89 -13.05 -5.66
C ALA A 170 -3.08 -13.79 -6.29
N ALA A 171 -3.43 -14.97 -5.77
CA ALA A 171 -4.58 -15.75 -6.25
C ALA A 171 -5.94 -15.11 -5.92
N SER A 172 -6.02 -14.19 -4.95
CA SER A 172 -7.25 -13.47 -4.60
C SER A 172 -7.57 -12.31 -5.55
N VAL A 173 -6.60 -11.89 -6.36
CA VAL A 173 -6.79 -10.82 -7.36
C VAL A 173 -7.70 -11.36 -8.47
N ARG A 174 -8.89 -10.78 -8.64
CA ARG A 174 -9.74 -11.09 -9.81
C ARG A 174 -9.14 -10.40 -11.04
N PRO A 175 -9.03 -11.09 -12.17
CA PRO A 175 -8.78 -10.42 -13.43
C PRO A 175 -9.94 -9.45 -13.72
N ASN A 176 -9.61 -8.21 -14.07
CA ASN A 176 -10.59 -7.22 -14.55
C ASN A 176 -11.13 -7.65 -15.91
#